data_238b78cdb00da4ed7afe1fc22dacb348
#
_entry.id   238b78cdb00da4ed7afe1fc22dacb348
#
_cell.length_a   1.000
_cell.length_b   1.000
_cell.length_c   1.000
_cell.angle_alpha   90.00
_cell.angle_beta   90.00
_cell.angle_gamma   90.00
#
_symmetry.space_group_name_H-M   'P 1'
#
loop_
_entity.id
_entity.type
_entity.pdbx_description
1 polymer ?
#
loop_
_entity_poly.entity_id
_entity_poly.type
_entity_poly.pdbx_seq_one_letter_code
_entity_poly.pdbx_strand_id
1 'polypeptide(L)'
;MLTEFGKVMRIIRINTGDSMRDMAAKIGMSATYLSAIETGKRNIPANMEELLFTNYNFSDKDKKKIKDSIEKSAAQVKINLTEMADKKKKLIYKLSKGDIDEETLDKLCEIIRNKENEGK
;
A
#
# COMPACT_ATOMS: atom_id res chain seq x y z
N MET A 1 9.41 16.48 0.71
CA MET A 1 8.20 16.39 -0.11
C MET A 1 7.39 15.14 0.27
N LEU A 2 6.10 15.27 0.47
CA LEU A 2 5.27 14.14 0.87
C LEU A 2 4.90 13.26 -0.34
N THR A 3 4.96 11.94 -0.13
CA THR A 3 4.40 10.97 -1.07
C THR A 3 2.86 11.00 -0.99
N GLU A 4 2.18 10.32 -1.90
CA GLU A 4 0.72 10.20 -1.82
C GLU A 4 0.28 9.57 -0.50
N PHE A 5 0.99 8.54 -0.04
CA PHE A 5 0.75 7.93 1.27
C PHE A 5 0.96 8.94 2.39
N GLY A 6 2.03 9.74 2.32
CA GLY A 6 2.31 10.77 3.33
C GLY A 6 1.21 11.81 3.43
N LYS A 7 0.63 12.21 2.30
CA LYS A 7 -0.50 13.15 2.27
C LYS A 7 -1.73 12.56 2.96
N VAL A 8 -2.03 11.29 2.70
CA VAL A 8 -3.16 10.59 3.33
C VAL A 8 -2.95 10.49 4.84
N MET A 9 -1.73 10.16 5.28
CA MET A 9 -1.41 10.10 6.71
C MET A 9 -1.62 11.45 7.40
N ARG A 10 -1.21 12.53 6.75
CA ARG A 10 -1.41 13.88 7.29
C ARG A 10 -2.89 14.21 7.43
N ILE A 11 -3.71 13.87 6.45
CA ILE A 11 -5.16 14.09 6.52
C ILE A 11 -5.77 13.29 7.68
N ILE A 12 -5.35 12.06 7.89
CA ILE A 12 -5.81 11.25 9.01
C ILE A 12 -5.50 11.95 10.34
N ARG A 13 -4.28 12.46 10.50
CA ARG A 13 -3.91 13.18 11.73
C ARG A 13 -4.72 14.44 11.93
N ILE A 14 -5.00 15.19 10.87
CA ILE A 14 -5.85 16.37 10.94
C ILE A 14 -7.24 16.00 11.44
N ASN A 15 -7.81 14.92 10.90
CA ASN A 15 -9.16 14.47 11.23
C ASN A 15 -9.28 13.88 12.64
N THR A 16 -8.22 13.23 13.12
CA THR A 16 -8.21 12.58 14.44
C THR A 16 -7.68 13.48 15.55
N GLY A 17 -6.98 14.56 15.19
CA GLY A 17 -6.28 15.41 16.15
C GLY A 17 -4.96 14.84 16.64
N ASP A 18 -4.49 13.74 16.04
CA ASP A 18 -3.23 13.13 16.44
C ASP A 18 -2.03 13.90 15.89
N SER A 19 -0.97 13.99 16.70
CA SER A 19 0.34 14.44 16.23
C SER A 19 1.04 13.29 15.51
N MET A 20 2.17 13.58 14.86
CA MET A 20 3.05 12.55 14.29
C MET A 20 3.48 11.54 15.37
N ARG A 21 3.83 12.05 16.56
CA ARG A 21 4.22 11.20 17.70
C ARG A 21 3.08 10.29 18.16
N ASP A 22 1.87 10.85 18.23
CA ASP A 22 0.68 10.08 18.63
C ASP A 22 0.43 8.93 17.67
N MET A 23 0.44 9.23 16.38
CA MET A 23 0.22 8.22 15.35
C MET A 23 1.32 7.14 15.39
N ALA A 24 2.59 7.55 15.46
CA ALA A 24 3.70 6.62 15.52
C ALA A 24 3.58 5.68 16.73
N ALA A 25 3.24 6.22 17.89
CA ALA A 25 3.04 5.42 19.09
C ALA A 25 1.90 4.39 18.92
N LYS A 26 0.80 4.80 18.31
CA LYS A 26 -0.34 3.92 18.07
C LYS A 26 -0.01 2.75 17.15
N ILE A 27 0.80 2.99 16.13
CA ILE A 27 1.17 1.93 15.17
C ILE A 27 2.51 1.27 15.49
N GLY A 28 3.11 1.60 16.63
CA GLY A 28 4.28 0.88 17.15
C GLY A 28 5.61 1.19 16.47
N MET A 29 5.80 2.44 16.02
CA MET A 29 7.08 2.84 15.41
C MET A 29 7.51 4.22 15.93
N SER A 30 8.75 4.61 15.62
CA SER A 30 9.24 5.95 15.99
C SER A 30 8.66 7.01 15.05
N ALA A 31 8.55 8.24 15.55
CA ALA A 31 8.10 9.36 14.74
C ALA A 31 9.08 9.64 13.59
N THR A 32 10.38 9.47 13.82
CA THR A 32 11.41 9.64 12.80
C THR A 32 11.23 8.62 11.66
N TYR A 33 10.95 7.36 12.00
CA TYR A 33 10.72 6.33 11.01
C TYR A 33 9.43 6.60 10.20
N LEU A 34 8.34 6.96 10.89
CA LEU A 34 7.09 7.30 10.22
C LEU A 34 7.27 8.47 9.27
N SER A 35 7.99 9.52 9.70
CA SER A 35 8.31 10.67 8.85
C SER A 35 9.09 10.24 7.59
N ALA A 36 10.06 9.35 7.74
CA ALA A 36 10.86 8.85 6.62
C ALA A 36 10.00 8.08 5.62
N ILE A 37 9.03 7.30 6.10
CA ILE A 37 8.09 6.59 5.23
C ILE A 37 7.22 7.58 4.46
N GLU A 38 6.71 8.61 5.13
CA GLU A 38 5.80 9.59 4.53
C GLU A 38 6.48 10.47 3.48
N THR A 39 7.79 10.65 3.59
CA THR A 39 8.56 11.44 2.61
C THR A 39 9.26 10.57 1.55
N GLY A 40 9.06 9.27 1.59
CA GLY A 40 9.63 8.35 0.60
C GLY A 40 11.09 7.98 0.83
N LYS A 41 11.70 8.39 1.94
CA LYS A 41 13.07 8.02 2.30
C LYS A 41 13.18 6.56 2.74
N ARG A 42 12.09 5.99 3.22
CA ARG A 42 11.98 4.58 3.59
C ARG A 42 10.76 3.99 2.92
N ASN A 43 10.86 2.71 2.58
CA ASN A 43 9.73 1.98 1.99
C ASN A 43 8.62 1.79 3.01
N ILE A 44 7.38 1.74 2.53
CA ILE A 44 6.22 1.46 3.35
C ILE A 44 6.29 -0.02 3.77
N PRO A 45 6.24 -0.33 5.08
CA PRO A 45 6.25 -1.72 5.53
C PRO A 45 5.05 -2.51 4.97
N ALA A 46 5.26 -3.79 4.69
CA ALA A 46 4.21 -4.66 4.13
C ALA A 46 2.97 -4.76 5.02
N ASN A 47 3.14 -4.60 6.34
CA ASN A 47 2.06 -4.69 7.32
C ASN A 47 1.44 -3.33 7.67
N MET A 48 1.72 -2.28 6.90
CA MET A 48 1.23 -0.93 7.22
C MET A 48 -0.30 -0.86 7.28
N GLU A 49 -1.00 -1.48 6.33
CA GLU A 49 -2.46 -1.51 6.35
C GLU A 49 -2.99 -2.13 7.63
N GLU A 50 -2.43 -3.26 8.03
CA GLU A 50 -2.82 -3.96 9.25
C GLU A 50 -2.62 -3.07 10.48
N LEU A 51 -1.46 -2.42 10.58
CA LEU A 51 -1.15 -1.53 11.69
C LEU A 51 -2.16 -0.38 11.78
N LEU A 52 -2.48 0.24 10.65
CA LEU A 52 -3.43 1.35 10.60
C LEU A 52 -4.86 0.89 10.91
N PHE A 53 -5.30 -0.19 10.30
CA PHE A 53 -6.68 -0.66 10.42
C PHE A 53 -6.98 -1.26 11.80
N THR A 54 -5.96 -1.77 12.50
CA THR A 54 -6.10 -2.26 13.87
C THR A 54 -6.22 -1.12 14.87
N ASN A 55 -5.53 -0.01 14.62
CA ASN A 55 -5.41 1.09 15.59
C ASN A 55 -6.32 2.29 15.33
N TYR A 56 -6.97 2.34 14.19
CA TYR A 56 -7.90 3.40 13.80
C TYR A 56 -9.17 2.80 13.22
N ASN A 57 -10.29 3.50 13.39
CA ASN A 57 -11.54 3.12 12.75
C ASN A 57 -11.70 3.91 11.45
N PHE A 58 -11.65 3.24 10.33
CA PHE A 58 -11.82 3.84 9.01
C PHE A 58 -13.09 3.32 8.35
N SER A 59 -13.75 4.20 7.60
CA SER A 59 -14.80 3.78 6.68
C SER A 59 -14.19 2.96 5.53
N ASP A 60 -15.00 2.20 4.81
CA ASP A 60 -14.52 1.45 3.64
C ASP A 60 -13.91 2.38 2.59
N LYS A 61 -14.50 3.58 2.43
CA LYS A 61 -13.98 4.61 1.54
C LYS A 61 -12.56 5.04 1.94
N ASP A 62 -12.35 5.29 3.23
CA ASP A 62 -11.03 5.70 3.74
C ASP A 62 -10.01 4.58 3.63
N LYS A 63 -10.41 3.34 3.91
CA LYS A 63 -9.54 2.17 3.73
C LYS A 63 -9.06 2.05 2.29
N LYS A 64 -9.97 2.27 1.33
CA LYS A 64 -9.63 2.24 -0.09
C LYS A 64 -8.62 3.33 -0.44
N LYS A 65 -8.81 4.55 0.06
CA LYS A 65 -7.88 5.66 -0.15
C LYS A 65 -6.49 5.33 0.38
N ILE A 66 -6.42 4.72 1.55
CA ILE A 66 -5.15 4.31 2.15
C ILE A 66 -4.47 3.25 1.27
N LYS A 67 -5.19 2.22 0.85
CA LYS A 67 -4.65 1.16 -0.02
C LYS A 67 -4.13 1.73 -1.33
N ASP A 68 -4.92 2.58 -1.98
CA ASP A 68 -4.51 3.20 -3.25
C ASP A 68 -3.27 4.07 -3.08
N SER A 69 -3.17 4.81 -1.96
CA SER A 69 -2.00 5.66 -1.70
C SER A 69 -0.74 4.85 -1.45
N ILE A 70 -0.86 3.69 -0.81
CA ILE A 70 0.26 2.78 -0.59
C ILE A 70 0.76 2.24 -1.93
N GLU A 71 -0.13 1.82 -2.81
CA GLU A 71 0.23 1.32 -4.14
C GLU A 71 0.93 2.39 -4.97
N LYS A 72 0.42 3.62 -4.96
CA LYS A 72 1.02 4.74 -5.71
C LYS A 72 2.38 5.15 -5.18
N SER A 73 2.61 4.97 -3.89
CA SER A 73 3.86 5.39 -3.24
C SER A 73 4.90 4.27 -3.19
N ALA A 74 4.56 3.06 -3.59
CA ALA A 74 5.46 1.92 -3.52
C ALA A 74 6.60 2.09 -4.53
N ALA A 75 7.82 2.28 -4.02
CA ALA A 75 9.03 2.38 -4.85
C ALA A 75 9.61 1.00 -5.15
N GLN A 76 9.35 0.03 -4.29
CA GLN A 76 9.89 -1.32 -4.42
C GLN A 76 8.96 -2.34 -3.77
N VAL A 77 8.75 -3.45 -4.46
CA VAL A 77 8.00 -4.59 -3.93
C VAL A 77 8.92 -5.79 -3.89
N LYS A 78 9.04 -6.41 -2.72
CA LYS A 78 9.78 -7.68 -2.56
C LYS A 78 8.80 -8.83 -2.63
N ILE A 79 9.04 -9.76 -3.54
CA ILE A 79 8.18 -10.92 -3.74
C ILE A 79 9.01 -12.18 -3.61
N ASN A 80 8.63 -13.06 -2.68
CA ASN A 80 9.28 -14.35 -2.53
C ASN A 80 8.64 -15.36 -3.48
N LEU A 81 9.37 -15.67 -4.56
CA LEU A 81 8.87 -16.58 -5.59
C LEU A 81 8.94 -18.06 -5.20
N THR A 82 9.77 -18.41 -4.21
CA THR A 82 9.98 -19.82 -3.84
C THR A 82 8.74 -20.51 -3.28
N GLU A 83 7.88 -19.77 -2.61
CA GLU A 83 6.67 -20.31 -1.98
C GLU A 83 5.42 -20.17 -2.84
N MET A 84 5.56 -19.61 -4.04
CA MET A 84 4.42 -19.36 -4.93
C MET A 84 4.13 -20.55 -5.83
N ALA A 85 2.87 -20.71 -6.20
CA ALA A 85 2.47 -21.65 -7.23
C ALA A 85 3.14 -21.29 -8.56
N ASP A 86 3.43 -22.28 -9.38
CA ASP A 86 4.16 -22.09 -10.63
C ASP A 86 3.52 -21.08 -11.59
N LYS A 87 2.20 -21.08 -11.69
CA LYS A 87 1.48 -20.11 -12.54
C LYS A 87 1.71 -18.67 -12.10
N LYS A 88 1.70 -18.44 -10.79
CA LYS A 88 1.92 -17.12 -10.22
C LYS A 88 3.36 -16.65 -10.46
N LYS A 89 4.34 -17.55 -10.28
CA LYS A 89 5.75 -17.27 -10.57
C LYS A 89 5.94 -16.85 -12.03
N LYS A 90 5.36 -17.58 -12.95
CA LYS A 90 5.47 -17.31 -14.38
C LYS A 90 4.87 -15.96 -14.74
N LEU A 91 3.71 -15.63 -14.17
CA LEU A 91 3.06 -14.35 -14.41
C LEU A 91 3.92 -13.18 -13.91
N ILE A 92 4.43 -13.29 -12.69
CA ILE A 92 5.28 -12.27 -12.09
C ILE A 92 6.55 -12.08 -12.92
N TYR A 93 7.16 -13.16 -13.34
CA TYR A 93 8.37 -13.12 -14.19
C TYR A 93 8.09 -12.37 -15.49
N LYS A 94 7.00 -12.67 -16.16
CA LYS A 94 6.62 -12.01 -17.41
C LYS A 94 6.35 -10.53 -17.22
N LEU A 95 5.66 -10.17 -16.13
CA LEU A 95 5.40 -8.77 -15.79
C LEU A 95 6.69 -7.99 -15.54
N SER A 96 7.66 -8.61 -14.86
CA SER A 96 8.95 -7.97 -14.56
C SER A 96 9.81 -7.73 -15.79
N LYS A 97 9.62 -8.52 -16.84
CA LYS A 97 10.39 -8.40 -18.09
C LYS A 97 9.90 -7.27 -18.99
N GLY A 98 8.75 -6.71 -18.73
CA GLY A 98 8.20 -5.64 -19.55
C GLY A 98 7.71 -6.08 -20.94
N ASP A 99 7.51 -7.38 -21.15
CA ASP A 99 7.06 -7.93 -22.44
C ASP A 99 5.54 -7.83 -22.65
N ILE A 100 4.84 -7.23 -21.71
CA ILE A 100 3.38 -7.13 -21.73
C ILE A 100 2.99 -5.70 -22.12
N ASP A 101 2.15 -5.54 -23.14
CA ASP A 101 1.69 -4.23 -23.58
C ASP A 101 0.65 -3.64 -22.58
N GLU A 102 0.42 -2.34 -22.71
CA GLU A 102 -0.50 -1.63 -21.81
C GLU A 102 -1.93 -2.15 -21.91
N GLU A 103 -2.38 -2.51 -23.10
CA GLU A 103 -3.74 -3.05 -23.30
C GLU A 103 -3.93 -4.35 -22.51
N THR A 104 -2.95 -5.25 -22.56
CA THR A 104 -2.98 -6.50 -21.81
C THR A 104 -2.93 -6.24 -20.30
N LEU A 105 -2.08 -5.30 -19.87
CA LEU A 105 -2.01 -4.90 -18.45
C LEU A 105 -3.35 -4.37 -17.96
N ASP A 106 -4.01 -3.51 -18.74
CA ASP A 106 -5.32 -2.97 -18.39
C ASP A 106 -6.36 -4.08 -18.23
N LYS A 107 -6.36 -5.06 -19.13
CA LYS A 107 -7.26 -6.21 -19.06
C LYS A 107 -7.01 -7.05 -17.81
N LEU A 108 -5.74 -7.28 -17.47
CA LEU A 108 -5.37 -8.02 -16.26
C LEU A 108 -5.83 -7.28 -15.00
N CYS A 109 -5.64 -5.97 -14.95
CA CYS A 109 -6.09 -5.15 -13.83
C CYS A 109 -7.61 -5.20 -13.68
N GLU A 110 -8.34 -5.17 -14.79
CA GLU A 110 -9.80 -5.27 -14.78
C GLU A 110 -10.27 -6.63 -14.26
N ILE A 111 -9.64 -7.71 -14.70
CA ILE A 111 -9.96 -9.06 -14.23
C ILE A 111 -9.76 -9.17 -12.72
N ILE A 112 -8.63 -8.68 -12.21
CA ILE A 112 -8.31 -8.69 -10.78
C ILE A 112 -9.34 -7.88 -10.00
N ARG A 113 -9.69 -6.69 -10.48
CA ARG A 113 -10.70 -5.82 -9.83
C ARG A 113 -12.06 -6.51 -9.75
N ASN A 114 -12.48 -7.17 -10.82
CA ASN A 114 -13.75 -7.88 -10.84
C ASN A 114 -13.76 -9.05 -9.84
N LYS A 115 -12.65 -9.77 -9.71
CA LYS A 115 -12.52 -10.84 -8.74
C LYS A 115 -12.57 -10.34 -7.31
N GLU A 116 -11.94 -9.22 -7.01
CA GLU A 116 -11.99 -8.59 -5.70
C GLU A 116 -13.43 -8.19 -5.33
N ASN A 117 -14.16 -7.64 -6.29
CA ASN A 117 -15.56 -7.26 -6.08
C ASN A 117 -16.47 -8.48 -5.87
N GLU A 118 -16.22 -9.58 -6.55
CA GLU A 118 -16.97 -10.84 -6.38
C GLU A 118 -16.71 -11.49 -5.03
N GLY A 119 -15.54 -11.25 -4.44
CA GLY A 119 -15.13 -11.83 -3.17
C GLY A 119 -15.71 -11.15 -1.94
N LYS A 120 -16.55 -10.14 -2.11
CA LYS A 120 -17.13 -9.38 -0.99
C LYS A 120 -18.53 -9.84 -0.65
#